data_8ac1844a849cc20739a5603bf77e769f
#
_entry.id   8ac1844a849cc20739a5603bf77e769f
#
_cell.length_a   1.000
_cell.length_b   1.000
_cell.length_c   1.000
_cell.angle_alpha   90.00
_cell.angle_beta   90.00
_cell.angle_gamma   90.00
#
_symmetry.space_group_name_H-M   'P 1'
#
loop_
_entity.id
_entity.type
_entity.pdbx_description
1 polymer ?
#
loop_
_entity_poly.entity_id
_entity_poly.type
_entity_poly.pdbx_seq_one_letter_code
_entity_poly.pdbx_strand_id
1 'polypeptide(L)'
;VWKHLRALAYQQHPYQWMTIGKELAHIEEAQLEDVKAFFKKHYNPQNAVVCVAGNCSFEEVVALAKKWFEPIPAGEKYIRNIAPEPAQTAARHLEVHADVPSDALYMAWHIAPRLDPSYYATDIITEIMGHGNASRLYQKLVKEQQLFSSIQCYHTGSVEAGLLVIDGKI
;
A
#
# COMPACT_ATOMS: atom_id res chain seq x y z
N VAL A 1 -12.44 5.09 -7.38
CA VAL A 1 -11.54 6.22 -7.14
C VAL A 1 -10.10 5.78 -6.98
N TRP A 2 -9.75 4.90 -6.06
CA TRP A 2 -8.38 4.46 -5.78
C TRP A 2 -7.61 3.98 -7.01
N LYS A 3 -8.25 3.22 -7.91
CA LYS A 3 -7.65 2.78 -9.18
C LYS A 3 -7.16 3.97 -10.01
N HIS A 4 -7.98 5.01 -10.13
CA HIS A 4 -7.64 6.20 -10.92
C HIS A 4 -6.56 7.05 -10.21
N LEU A 5 -6.69 7.26 -8.90
CA LEU A 5 -5.71 8.03 -8.13
C LEU A 5 -4.31 7.41 -8.21
N ARG A 6 -4.21 6.09 -8.03
CA ARG A 6 -2.93 5.39 -8.10
C ARG A 6 -2.34 5.40 -9.49
N ALA A 7 -3.13 5.19 -10.53
CA ALA A 7 -2.68 5.28 -11.92
C ALA A 7 -2.23 6.69 -12.31
N LEU A 8 -2.81 7.73 -11.70
CA LEU A 8 -2.41 9.12 -11.91
C LEU A 8 -1.12 9.44 -11.14
N ALA A 9 -0.98 8.94 -9.91
CA ALA A 9 0.17 9.19 -9.05
C ALA A 9 1.43 8.45 -9.53
N TYR A 10 1.29 7.18 -9.90
CA TYR A 10 2.42 6.33 -10.31
C TYR A 10 2.37 6.03 -11.79
N GLN A 11 3.47 6.24 -12.50
CA GLN A 11 3.59 5.99 -13.94
C GLN A 11 4.39 4.72 -14.25
N GLN A 12 5.36 4.37 -13.42
CA GLN A 12 6.26 3.22 -13.63
C GLN A 12 6.21 2.22 -12.49
N HIS A 13 6.06 2.70 -11.25
CA HIS A 13 6.08 1.83 -10.09
C HIS A 13 4.82 0.93 -10.04
N PRO A 14 4.93 -0.35 -9.62
CA PRO A 14 3.80 -1.27 -9.49
C PRO A 14 2.66 -0.79 -8.58
N TYR A 15 2.89 0.22 -7.74
CA TYR A 15 1.83 0.83 -6.95
C TYR A 15 0.75 1.54 -7.77
N GLN A 16 0.94 1.70 -9.08
CA GLN A 16 -0.07 2.24 -10.00
C GLN A 16 -1.33 1.38 -10.09
N TRP A 17 -1.22 0.08 -9.86
CA TRP A 17 -2.38 -0.81 -9.87
C TRP A 17 -2.76 -1.33 -8.48
N MET A 18 -3.99 -1.82 -8.39
CA MET A 18 -4.55 -2.28 -7.13
C MET A 18 -3.98 -3.64 -6.72
N THR A 19 -3.85 -3.85 -5.41
CA THR A 19 -3.38 -5.13 -4.84
C THR A 19 -4.30 -6.31 -5.21
N ILE A 20 -5.61 -6.04 -5.41
CA ILE A 20 -6.58 -7.07 -5.83
C ILE A 20 -6.30 -7.61 -7.24
N GLY A 21 -5.56 -6.87 -8.05
CA GLY A 21 -5.22 -7.25 -9.41
C GLY A 21 -5.28 -6.07 -10.38
N LYS A 22 -4.61 -6.21 -11.51
CA LYS A 22 -4.57 -5.18 -12.55
C LYS A 22 -5.72 -5.35 -13.54
N GLU A 23 -5.89 -6.54 -14.09
CA GLU A 23 -6.85 -6.85 -15.15
C GLU A 23 -7.48 -8.22 -14.89
N LEU A 24 -8.76 -8.36 -15.24
CA LEU A 24 -9.51 -9.62 -15.08
C LEU A 24 -8.92 -10.73 -15.95
N ALA A 25 -8.46 -10.39 -17.15
CA ALA A 25 -7.81 -11.33 -18.07
C ALA A 25 -6.64 -12.09 -17.43
N HIS A 26 -5.89 -11.49 -16.51
CA HIS A 26 -4.81 -12.18 -15.79
C HIS A 26 -5.30 -13.38 -14.95
N ILE A 27 -6.56 -13.35 -14.51
CA ILE A 27 -7.16 -14.46 -13.77
C ILE A 27 -7.77 -15.48 -14.75
N GLU A 28 -8.43 -15.00 -15.79
CA GLU A 28 -9.10 -15.85 -16.79
C GLU A 28 -8.09 -16.67 -17.63
N GLU A 29 -6.93 -16.10 -17.92
CA GLU A 29 -5.87 -16.72 -18.73
C GLU A 29 -4.82 -17.47 -17.89
N ALA A 30 -4.85 -17.37 -16.54
CA ALA A 30 -3.88 -17.99 -15.67
C ALA A 30 -3.87 -19.52 -15.82
N GLN A 31 -2.66 -20.08 -16.00
CA GLN A 31 -2.46 -21.52 -16.09
C GLN A 31 -1.95 -22.08 -14.77
N LEU A 32 -2.18 -23.37 -14.51
CA LEU A 32 -1.69 -24.02 -13.29
C LEU A 32 -0.16 -23.96 -13.18
N GLU A 33 0.53 -23.98 -14.30
CA GLU A 33 1.99 -23.91 -14.38
C GLU A 33 2.51 -22.54 -13.88
N ASP A 34 1.80 -21.44 -14.16
CA ASP A 34 2.13 -20.10 -13.66
C ASP A 34 2.03 -20.06 -12.13
N VAL A 35 0.97 -20.65 -11.58
CA VAL A 35 0.77 -20.75 -10.13
C VAL A 35 1.88 -21.58 -9.47
N LYS A 36 2.23 -22.72 -10.05
CA LYS A 36 3.32 -23.56 -9.55
C LYS A 36 4.68 -22.86 -9.62
N ALA A 37 4.96 -22.16 -10.72
CA ALA A 37 6.20 -21.39 -10.87
C ALA A 37 6.30 -20.26 -9.86
N PHE A 38 5.20 -19.52 -9.66
CA PHE A 38 5.12 -18.46 -8.66
C PHE A 38 5.33 -19.02 -7.24
N PHE A 39 4.64 -20.12 -6.91
CA PHE A 39 4.79 -20.76 -5.60
C PHE A 39 6.23 -21.19 -5.36
N LYS A 40 6.84 -21.92 -6.30
CA LYS A 40 8.24 -22.37 -6.20
C LYS A 40 9.23 -21.21 -6.03
N LYS A 41 8.99 -20.10 -6.72
CA LYS A 41 9.86 -18.91 -6.68
C LYS A 41 9.77 -18.17 -5.34
N HIS A 42 8.57 -18.02 -4.78
CA HIS A 42 8.34 -17.14 -3.64
C HIS A 42 8.14 -17.86 -2.32
N TYR A 43 7.55 -19.06 -2.33
CA TYR A 43 7.21 -19.83 -1.13
C TYR A 43 8.27 -20.92 -0.86
N ASN A 44 9.49 -20.48 -0.58
CA ASN A 44 10.59 -21.37 -0.23
C ASN A 44 11.30 -20.88 1.04
N PRO A 45 12.08 -21.73 1.74
CA PRO A 45 12.73 -21.39 3.01
C PRO A 45 13.63 -20.16 2.97
N GLN A 46 14.23 -19.82 1.82
CA GLN A 46 15.09 -18.64 1.67
C GLN A 46 14.32 -17.32 1.76
N ASN A 47 13.00 -17.37 1.55
CA ASN A 47 12.12 -16.18 1.57
C ASN A 47 11.21 -16.16 2.81
N ALA A 48 11.38 -17.08 3.76
CA ALA A 48 10.50 -17.22 4.90
C ALA A 48 11.24 -17.05 6.23
N VAL A 49 10.56 -16.49 7.21
CA VAL A 49 10.98 -16.46 8.61
C VAL A 49 9.85 -17.05 9.43
N VAL A 50 10.19 -18.03 10.27
CA VAL A 50 9.24 -18.62 11.23
C VAL A 50 9.49 -18.02 12.60
N CYS A 51 8.44 -17.46 13.20
CA CYS A 51 8.45 -16.94 14.56
C CYS A 51 7.38 -17.67 15.37
N VAL A 52 7.77 -18.27 16.48
CA VAL A 52 6.87 -18.98 17.38
C VAL A 52 6.90 -18.29 18.75
N ALA A 53 5.74 -17.85 19.21
CA ALA A 53 5.56 -17.26 20.53
C ALA A 53 4.43 -18.02 21.28
N GLY A 54 4.72 -18.48 22.49
CA GLY A 54 3.74 -19.23 23.28
C GLY A 54 4.39 -19.99 24.43
N ASN A 55 3.60 -20.82 25.10
CA ASN A 55 4.08 -21.72 26.16
C ASN A 55 4.72 -22.98 25.55
N CYS A 56 5.92 -22.84 25.04
CA CYS A 56 6.70 -23.93 24.43
C CYS A 56 8.20 -23.70 24.70
N SER A 57 8.96 -24.78 24.80
CA SER A 57 10.42 -24.70 24.88
C SER A 57 11.05 -24.46 23.51
N PHE A 58 12.24 -23.88 23.52
CA PHE A 58 13.02 -23.70 22.27
C PHE A 58 13.34 -25.04 21.60
N GLU A 59 13.67 -26.06 22.39
CA GLU A 59 14.01 -27.42 21.92
C GLU A 59 12.84 -28.08 21.22
N GLU A 60 11.64 -27.96 21.77
CA GLU A 60 10.41 -28.47 21.14
C GLU A 60 10.14 -27.78 19.79
N VAL A 61 10.27 -26.45 19.74
CA VAL A 61 10.08 -25.68 18.50
C VAL A 61 11.12 -26.09 17.45
N VAL A 62 12.38 -26.22 17.82
CA VAL A 62 13.45 -26.65 16.92
C VAL A 62 13.19 -28.06 16.39
N ALA A 63 12.77 -29.00 17.25
CA ALA A 63 12.45 -30.37 16.84
C ALA A 63 11.30 -30.42 15.82
N LEU A 64 10.24 -29.63 16.08
CA LEU A 64 9.11 -29.52 15.15
C LEU A 64 9.50 -28.81 13.85
N ALA A 65 10.30 -27.76 13.92
CA ALA A 65 10.79 -27.05 12.74
C ALA A 65 11.63 -27.98 11.85
N LYS A 66 12.55 -28.74 12.44
CA LYS A 66 13.32 -29.76 11.71
C LYS A 66 12.41 -30.80 11.05
N LYS A 67 11.43 -31.31 11.78
CA LYS A 67 10.51 -32.33 11.27
C LYS A 67 9.72 -31.84 10.05
N TRP A 68 9.25 -30.59 10.06
CA TRP A 68 8.29 -30.10 9.09
C TRP A 68 8.90 -29.21 7.99
N PHE A 69 9.99 -28.50 8.29
CA PHE A 69 10.57 -27.54 7.35
C PHE A 69 11.93 -28.00 6.77
N GLU A 70 12.73 -28.79 7.50
CA GLU A 70 14.03 -29.25 7.01
C GLU A 70 13.96 -30.08 5.71
N PRO A 71 12.90 -30.90 5.48
CA PRO A 71 12.78 -31.65 4.21
C PRO A 71 12.45 -30.76 3.00
N ILE A 72 12.05 -29.50 3.21
CA ILE A 72 11.70 -28.58 2.11
C ILE A 72 13.00 -28.06 1.48
N PRO A 73 13.21 -28.27 0.16
CA PRO A 73 14.43 -27.78 -0.50
C PRO A 73 14.57 -26.27 -0.37
N ALA A 74 15.75 -25.80 -0.03
CA ALA A 74 16.07 -24.38 -0.09
C ALA A 74 15.96 -23.91 -1.55
N GLY A 75 15.08 -22.97 -1.81
CA GLY A 75 14.97 -22.35 -3.12
C GLY A 75 15.97 -21.22 -3.29
N GLU A 76 15.81 -20.44 -4.35
CA GLU A 76 16.56 -19.21 -4.54
C GLU A 76 15.97 -18.08 -3.71
N LYS A 77 16.84 -17.26 -3.12
CA LYS A 77 16.40 -16.04 -2.43
C LYS A 77 15.82 -15.06 -3.43
N TYR A 78 14.59 -14.64 -3.20
CA TYR A 78 13.97 -13.60 -4.02
C TYR A 78 14.63 -12.25 -3.72
N ILE A 79 15.18 -11.64 -4.77
CA ILE A 79 15.72 -10.29 -4.69
C ILE A 79 14.69 -9.35 -5.30
N ARG A 80 14.17 -8.45 -4.49
CA ARG A 80 13.24 -7.42 -4.94
C ARG A 80 14.00 -6.40 -5.79
N ASN A 81 13.67 -6.34 -7.06
CA ASN A 81 14.22 -5.36 -8.00
C ASN A 81 13.08 -4.58 -8.64
N ILE A 82 12.63 -3.53 -7.95
CA ILE A 82 11.57 -2.64 -8.41
C ILE A 82 12.20 -1.26 -8.62
N ALA A 83 12.10 -0.73 -9.83
CA ALA A 83 12.56 0.61 -10.12
C ALA A 83 11.73 1.63 -9.32
N PRO A 84 12.38 2.65 -8.73
CA PRO A 84 11.66 3.71 -8.03
C PRO A 84 10.77 4.49 -9.00
N GLU A 85 9.69 5.05 -8.48
CA GLU A 85 8.87 6.00 -9.26
C GLU A 85 9.71 7.25 -9.57
N PRO A 86 9.71 7.74 -10.80
CA PRO A 86 10.37 9.00 -11.15
C PRO A 86 9.77 10.18 -10.39
N ALA A 87 10.59 11.18 -10.10
CA ALA A 87 10.10 12.41 -9.49
C ALA A 87 9.01 13.06 -10.35
N GLN A 88 7.91 13.44 -9.72
CA GLN A 88 6.84 14.16 -10.40
C GLN A 88 7.25 15.63 -10.60
N THR A 89 7.27 16.08 -11.85
CA THR A 89 7.70 17.44 -12.23
C THR A 89 6.54 18.40 -12.51
N ALA A 90 5.31 17.88 -12.63
CA ALA A 90 4.12 18.69 -12.91
C ALA A 90 2.89 18.10 -12.20
N ALA A 91 1.90 18.96 -11.90
CA ALA A 91 0.61 18.51 -11.41
C ALA A 91 -0.10 17.67 -12.48
N ARG A 92 -0.82 16.64 -12.02
CA ARG A 92 -1.66 15.78 -12.85
C ARG A 92 -3.09 15.89 -12.38
N HIS A 93 -4.02 15.96 -13.31
CA HIS A 93 -5.44 16.11 -13.03
C HIS A 93 -6.26 15.09 -13.82
N LEU A 94 -7.31 14.56 -13.20
CA LEU A 94 -8.28 13.67 -13.82
C LEU A 94 -9.67 14.00 -13.26
N GLU A 95 -10.61 14.22 -14.13
CA GLU A 95 -12.03 14.35 -13.80
C GLU A 95 -12.76 13.10 -14.29
N VAL A 96 -13.59 12.52 -13.43
CA VAL A 96 -14.34 11.29 -13.72
C VAL A 96 -15.80 11.53 -13.38
N HIS A 97 -16.66 11.42 -14.38
CA HIS A 97 -18.11 11.46 -14.19
C HIS A 97 -18.62 10.05 -13.89
N ALA A 98 -19.41 9.94 -12.82
CA ALA A 98 -20.00 8.67 -12.39
C ALA A 98 -21.36 8.93 -11.75
N ASP A 99 -22.23 7.94 -11.75
CA ASP A 99 -23.50 8.00 -11.04
C ASP A 99 -23.27 7.73 -9.56
N VAL A 100 -22.99 8.79 -8.81
CA VAL A 100 -22.68 8.77 -7.39
C VAL A 100 -23.48 9.84 -6.63
N PRO A 101 -23.81 9.63 -5.35
CA PRO A 101 -24.70 10.53 -4.60
C PRO A 101 -24.10 11.92 -4.28
N SER A 102 -22.78 12.09 -4.35
CA SER A 102 -22.11 13.37 -4.09
C SER A 102 -20.76 13.44 -4.79
N ASP A 103 -20.37 14.67 -5.12
CA ASP A 103 -19.04 14.93 -5.65
C ASP A 103 -17.95 14.68 -4.60
N ALA A 104 -16.78 14.30 -5.05
CA ALA A 104 -15.64 14.03 -4.19
C ALA A 104 -14.33 14.52 -4.82
N LEU A 105 -13.50 15.14 -4.01
CA LEU A 105 -12.16 15.57 -4.38
C LEU A 105 -11.12 14.67 -3.73
N TYR A 106 -10.14 14.25 -4.52
CA TYR A 106 -8.97 13.47 -4.06
C TYR A 106 -7.70 14.16 -4.52
N MET A 107 -6.83 14.47 -3.58
CA MET A 107 -5.50 15.03 -3.85
C MET A 107 -4.43 14.10 -3.25
N ALA A 108 -3.33 13.90 -3.97
CA ALA A 108 -2.25 13.06 -3.48
C ALA A 108 -0.87 13.65 -3.78
N TRP A 109 0.06 13.42 -2.87
CA TRP A 109 1.48 13.78 -2.99
C TRP A 109 2.34 12.57 -2.66
N HIS A 110 3.43 12.39 -3.39
CA HIS A 110 4.42 11.39 -3.01
C HIS A 110 5.09 11.75 -1.70
N ILE A 111 5.28 10.74 -0.87
CA ILE A 111 5.96 10.85 0.42
C ILE A 111 7.13 9.88 0.50
N ALA A 112 8.01 10.13 1.47
CA ALA A 112 9.13 9.24 1.74
C ALA A 112 8.70 7.81 2.06
N PRO A 113 9.52 6.81 1.71
CA PRO A 113 9.33 5.43 2.09
C PRO A 113 9.24 5.26 3.61
N ARG A 114 8.54 4.22 4.09
CA ARG A 114 8.34 3.95 5.51
C ARG A 114 9.65 3.81 6.32
N LEU A 115 10.74 3.40 5.68
CA LEU A 115 12.04 3.24 6.34
C LEU A 115 12.90 4.51 6.32
N ASP A 116 12.42 5.58 5.69
CA ASP A 116 13.09 6.88 5.70
C ASP A 116 12.75 7.64 6.99
N PRO A 117 13.72 8.27 7.66
CA PRO A 117 13.46 9.05 8.88
C PRO A 117 12.43 10.16 8.72
N SER A 118 12.31 10.77 7.54
CA SER A 118 11.34 11.82 7.26
C SER A 118 9.89 11.32 7.18
N TYR A 119 9.67 10.01 7.10
CA TYR A 119 8.34 9.41 7.13
C TYR A 119 7.53 9.80 8.38
N TYR A 120 8.17 9.85 9.54
CA TYR A 120 7.49 10.20 10.80
C TYR A 120 6.99 11.66 10.82
N ALA A 121 7.65 12.56 10.07
CA ALA A 121 7.13 13.93 9.92
C ALA A 121 5.81 13.93 9.13
N THR A 122 5.68 13.06 8.12
CA THR A 122 4.42 12.90 7.37
C THR A 122 3.31 12.34 8.25
N ASP A 123 3.61 11.41 9.14
CA ASP A 123 2.67 10.84 10.10
C ASP A 123 2.06 11.95 10.98
N ILE A 124 2.90 12.79 11.56
CA ILE A 124 2.46 13.94 12.36
C ILE A 124 1.64 14.95 11.51
N ILE A 125 2.05 15.21 10.27
CA ILE A 125 1.33 16.12 9.37
C ILE A 125 -0.09 15.60 9.12
N THR A 126 -0.26 14.32 8.85
CA THR A 126 -1.59 13.74 8.59
C THR A 126 -2.50 13.80 9.82
N GLU A 127 -1.95 13.58 11.01
CA GLU A 127 -2.68 13.74 12.29
C GLU A 127 -3.18 15.18 12.47
N ILE A 128 -2.31 16.17 12.30
CA ILE A 128 -2.67 17.59 12.44
C ILE A 128 -3.71 18.03 11.39
N MET A 129 -3.54 17.56 10.15
CA MET A 129 -4.34 18.02 9.03
C MET A 129 -5.72 17.36 8.97
N GLY A 130 -5.83 16.06 9.23
CA GLY A 130 -7.04 15.32 8.89
C GLY A 130 -7.57 14.32 9.92
N HIS A 131 -6.94 14.17 11.09
CA HIS A 131 -7.42 13.21 12.09
C HIS A 131 -8.38 13.85 13.10
N GLY A 132 -9.62 13.37 13.07
CA GLY A 132 -10.67 13.79 14.02
C GLY A 132 -11.17 15.22 13.84
N ASN A 133 -12.12 15.59 14.69
CA ASN A 133 -12.85 16.84 14.58
C ASN A 133 -12.02 18.10 14.94
N ALA A 134 -10.88 17.94 15.60
CA ALA A 134 -9.96 19.03 15.93
C ALA A 134 -8.96 19.34 14.81
N SER A 135 -8.93 18.52 13.76
CA SER A 135 -7.98 18.68 12.65
C SER A 135 -8.21 19.95 11.86
N ARG A 136 -7.13 20.49 11.29
CA ARG A 136 -7.15 21.78 10.58
C ARG A 136 -8.11 21.79 9.39
N LEU A 137 -8.09 20.73 8.57
CA LEU A 137 -8.96 20.64 7.40
C LEU A 137 -10.43 20.57 7.82
N TYR A 138 -10.76 19.76 8.82
CA TYR A 138 -12.13 19.66 9.31
C TYR A 138 -12.64 20.99 9.85
N GLN A 139 -11.89 21.64 10.73
CA GLN A 139 -12.30 22.92 11.30
C GLN A 139 -12.49 23.98 10.21
N LYS A 140 -11.53 24.08 9.27
CA LYS A 140 -11.57 25.12 8.24
C LYS A 140 -12.61 24.85 7.17
N LEU A 141 -12.63 23.64 6.61
CA LEU A 141 -13.38 23.34 5.38
C LEU A 141 -14.77 22.76 5.65
N VAL A 142 -14.97 22.08 6.78
CA VAL A 142 -16.28 21.53 7.15
C VAL A 142 -17.02 22.48 8.07
N LYS A 143 -16.38 22.96 9.16
CA LYS A 143 -17.07 23.77 10.17
C LYS A 143 -17.21 25.25 9.79
N GLU A 144 -16.12 25.90 9.38
CA GLU A 144 -16.14 27.35 9.09
C GLU A 144 -16.68 27.64 7.69
N GLN A 145 -16.12 27.01 6.66
CA GLN A 145 -16.44 27.33 5.27
C GLN A 145 -17.58 26.48 4.69
N GLN A 146 -17.91 25.35 5.30
CA GLN A 146 -18.97 24.42 4.87
C GLN A 146 -18.87 24.01 3.39
N LEU A 147 -17.64 23.88 2.88
CA LEU A 147 -17.36 23.47 1.51
C LEU A 147 -17.42 21.94 1.33
N PHE A 148 -17.19 21.19 2.41
CA PHE A 148 -17.21 19.74 2.41
C PHE A 148 -18.14 19.23 3.51
N SER A 149 -18.82 18.13 3.21
CA SER A 149 -19.58 17.37 4.21
C SER A 149 -18.65 16.51 5.09
N SER A 150 -17.55 16.06 4.51
CA SER A 150 -16.48 15.34 5.22
C SER A 150 -15.14 15.56 4.52
N ILE A 151 -14.06 15.59 5.30
CA ILE A 151 -12.69 15.67 4.77
C ILE A 151 -11.75 14.91 5.69
N GLN A 152 -10.76 14.26 5.11
CA GLN A 152 -9.72 13.55 5.85
C GLN A 152 -8.37 13.69 5.16
N CYS A 153 -7.30 13.48 5.92
CA CYS A 153 -5.94 13.43 5.45
C CYS A 153 -5.27 12.22 6.08
N TYR A 154 -4.65 11.39 5.26
CA TYR A 154 -3.94 10.20 5.71
C TYR A 154 -2.81 9.88 4.74
N HIS A 155 -1.97 8.92 5.09
CA HIS A 155 -0.91 8.47 4.21
C HIS A 155 -0.88 6.95 4.06
N THR A 156 -0.27 6.47 2.97
CA THR A 156 -0.01 5.07 2.76
C THR A 156 1.38 4.73 3.28
N GLY A 157 1.47 3.87 4.32
CA GLY A 157 2.72 3.43 4.91
C GLY A 157 3.45 2.39 4.07
N SER A 158 3.84 2.75 2.86
CA SER A 158 4.44 1.84 1.89
C SER A 158 5.94 1.65 2.11
N VAL A 159 6.49 0.50 1.68
CA VAL A 159 7.93 0.21 1.75
C VAL A 159 8.72 1.15 0.83
N GLU A 160 8.20 1.38 -0.39
CA GLU A 160 8.69 2.41 -1.31
C GLU A 160 7.91 3.72 -1.10
N ALA A 161 8.22 4.74 -1.91
CA ALA A 161 7.53 6.02 -1.83
C ALA A 161 6.01 5.85 -1.87
N GLY A 162 5.35 6.25 -0.79
CA GLY A 162 3.91 6.20 -0.62
C GLY A 162 3.20 7.48 -1.06
N LEU A 163 1.96 7.63 -0.64
CA LEU A 163 1.15 8.82 -0.89
C LEU A 163 0.62 9.40 0.42
N LEU A 164 0.71 10.71 0.58
CA LEU A 164 -0.17 11.47 1.44
C LEU A 164 -1.41 11.78 0.61
N VAL A 165 -2.57 11.52 1.16
CA VAL A 165 -3.86 11.72 0.47
C VAL A 165 -4.75 12.61 1.31
N ILE A 166 -5.36 13.58 0.66
CA ILE A 166 -6.49 14.34 1.19
C ILE A 166 -7.69 13.97 0.34
N ASP A 167 -8.75 13.53 0.97
CA ASP A 167 -10.02 13.34 0.30
C ASP A 167 -11.16 14.03 1.04
N GLY A 168 -12.15 14.50 0.29
CA GLY A 168 -13.33 15.14 0.84
C GLY A 168 -14.55 14.94 -0.06
N LYS A 169 -15.72 14.86 0.58
CA LYS A 169 -17.03 14.84 -0.09
C LYS A 169 -17.67 16.21 0.01
N ILE A 170 -18.20 16.66 -1.10
CA ILE A 170 -18.92 17.94 -1.23
C ILE A 170 -20.41 17.72 -1.00
#